data_07f1545ba07379ddb73f0fcd66639821
#
_entry.id   07f1545ba07379ddb73f0fcd66639821
#
_cell.length_a   1.000
_cell.length_b   1.000
_cell.length_c   1.000
_cell.angle_alpha   90.00
_cell.angle_beta   90.00
_cell.angle_gamma   90.00
#
_symmetry.space_group_name_H-M   'P 1'
#
loop_
_entity.id
_entity.type
_entity.pdbx_description
1 polymer ?
#
loop_
_entity_poly.entity_id
_entity_poly.type
_entity_poly.pdbx_seq_one_letter_code
_entity_poly.pdbx_strand_id
1 'polypeptide(L)'
;QTRMTMRNSLTLDSETVAKLLEEDASYVVRFKMEADRTLTIHDEVRQNVTVNTNTLDDKVLFKSDGMPTYHLANVVDDHLMEITDVIRGEEWLPSLPLHFLLYEAFGWNPPKFAHLPLILKPNGKGKLSKRDGEAGGFPVYPLEWSGIKGFKEDGYLPVPLLNFLALLGWSNKSDEEVLDLQEMIKAFSMDGIQKAGARFDVEKLRWFNQQHLQKMNDEALLE
;
A
#
# COMPACT_ATOMS: atom_id res chain seq x y z
N GLN A 1 13.57 -23.97 -5.07
CA GLN A 1 14.57 -25.08 -4.89
C GLN A 1 14.40 -25.80 -3.55
N THR A 2 13.99 -25.14 -2.47
CA THR A 2 13.78 -25.77 -1.15
C THR A 2 12.55 -26.65 -1.06
N ARG A 3 11.57 -26.52 -1.98
CA ARG A 3 10.33 -27.30 -2.01
C ARG A 3 10.59 -28.82 -1.92
N MET A 4 11.54 -29.33 -2.69
CA MET A 4 11.86 -30.76 -2.78
C MET A 4 12.71 -31.28 -1.61
N THR A 5 13.20 -30.39 -0.74
CA THR A 5 13.95 -30.76 0.47
C THR A 5 13.09 -30.71 1.74
N MET A 6 11.85 -30.22 1.62
CA MET A 6 10.89 -30.13 2.72
C MET A 6 9.95 -31.32 2.71
N ARG A 7 9.52 -31.77 3.89
CA ARG A 7 8.43 -32.74 4.03
C ARG A 7 7.11 -32.06 3.64
N ASN A 8 6.51 -32.47 2.54
CA ASN A 8 5.26 -31.91 2.02
C ASN A 8 4.57 -32.90 1.07
N SER A 9 3.36 -32.57 0.59
CA SER A 9 2.54 -33.41 -0.29
C SER A 9 3.15 -33.72 -1.67
N LEU A 10 4.26 -33.11 -2.05
CA LEU A 10 4.99 -33.41 -3.30
C LEU A 10 6.18 -34.35 -3.08
N THR A 11 6.62 -34.51 -1.84
CA THR A 11 7.78 -35.34 -1.45
C THR A 11 7.38 -36.58 -0.66
N LEU A 12 6.17 -36.65 -0.17
CA LEU A 12 5.56 -37.81 0.49
C LEU A 12 4.64 -38.54 -0.50
N ASP A 13 4.46 -39.85 -0.29
CA ASP A 13 3.43 -40.62 -0.99
C ASP A 13 2.03 -40.25 -0.50
N SER A 14 1.04 -40.51 -1.32
CA SER A 14 -0.36 -40.13 -1.05
C SER A 14 -0.95 -40.84 0.20
N GLU A 15 -0.53 -42.05 0.50
CA GLU A 15 -1.00 -42.80 1.67
C GLU A 15 -0.48 -42.14 2.97
N THR A 16 0.79 -41.81 3.00
CA THR A 16 1.40 -41.06 4.12
C THR A 16 0.73 -39.70 4.32
N VAL A 17 0.41 -38.96 3.23
CA VAL A 17 -0.30 -37.68 3.33
C VAL A 17 -1.70 -37.88 3.90
N ALA A 18 -2.47 -38.86 3.39
CA ALA A 18 -3.81 -39.13 3.90
C ALA A 18 -3.80 -39.49 5.39
N LYS A 19 -2.89 -40.37 5.81
CA LYS A 19 -2.73 -40.74 7.22
C LYS A 19 -2.42 -39.56 8.11
N LEU A 20 -1.52 -38.65 7.69
CA LEU A 20 -1.19 -37.47 8.46
C LEU A 20 -2.38 -36.51 8.61
N LEU A 21 -3.23 -36.40 7.58
CA LEU A 21 -4.45 -35.60 7.65
C LEU A 21 -5.51 -36.23 8.57
N GLU A 22 -5.66 -37.59 8.56
CA GLU A 22 -6.52 -38.30 9.48
C GLU A 22 -6.07 -38.19 10.94
N GLU A 23 -4.76 -38.15 11.19
CA GLU A 23 -4.14 -37.98 12.51
C GLU A 23 -4.14 -36.52 12.98
N ASP A 24 -4.76 -35.60 12.24
CA ASP A 24 -4.82 -34.16 12.53
C ASP A 24 -3.43 -33.51 12.72
N ALA A 25 -2.44 -34.01 11.95
CA ALA A 25 -1.09 -33.49 12.00
C ALA A 25 -1.04 -32.01 11.60
N SER A 26 -0.32 -31.20 12.34
CA SER A 26 -0.15 -29.75 12.07
C SER A 26 0.51 -29.53 10.71
N TYR A 27 -0.10 -28.75 9.83
CA TYR A 27 0.42 -28.41 8.50
C TYR A 27 0.13 -26.96 8.13
N VAL A 28 0.80 -26.49 7.06
CA VAL A 28 0.52 -25.21 6.40
C VAL A 28 0.19 -25.45 4.94
N VAL A 29 -0.67 -24.62 4.36
CA VAL A 29 -0.90 -24.61 2.92
C VAL A 29 -0.03 -23.55 2.27
N ARG A 30 0.70 -23.92 1.21
CA ARG A 30 1.55 -23.03 0.43
C ARG A 30 1.06 -22.91 -0.99
N PHE A 31 1.27 -21.72 -1.59
CA PHE A 31 1.11 -21.56 -3.03
C PHE A 31 2.24 -22.32 -3.74
N LYS A 32 1.87 -23.23 -4.64
CA LYS A 32 2.84 -23.95 -5.47
C LYS A 32 3.19 -23.07 -6.68
N MET A 33 4.31 -22.37 -6.61
CA MET A 33 4.76 -21.52 -7.69
C MET A 33 5.15 -22.35 -8.92
N GLU A 34 4.62 -21.99 -10.09
CA GLU A 34 5.03 -22.55 -11.36
C GLU A 34 6.45 -22.07 -11.71
N ALA A 35 7.32 -22.96 -12.16
CA ALA A 35 8.68 -22.60 -12.55
C ALA A 35 8.73 -21.98 -13.96
N ASP A 36 9.74 -21.16 -14.20
CA ASP A 36 10.12 -20.60 -15.51
C ASP A 36 9.03 -19.80 -16.24
N ARG A 37 8.02 -19.33 -15.52
CA ARG A 37 6.98 -18.48 -16.05
C ARG A 37 7.36 -17.00 -15.91
N THR A 38 7.19 -16.22 -16.99
CA THR A 38 7.30 -14.77 -16.95
C THR A 38 5.90 -14.16 -16.87
N LEU A 39 5.67 -13.39 -15.82
CA LEU A 39 4.44 -12.62 -15.61
C LEU A 39 4.68 -11.18 -16.04
N THR A 40 3.73 -10.59 -16.75
CA THR A 40 3.66 -9.15 -17.01
C THR A 40 2.32 -8.65 -16.51
N ILE A 41 2.35 -7.86 -15.45
CA ILE A 41 1.16 -7.37 -14.76
C ILE A 41 1.12 -5.85 -14.94
N HIS A 42 -0.02 -5.32 -15.37
CA HIS A 42 -0.21 -3.89 -15.50
C HIS A 42 -0.50 -3.27 -14.13
N ASP A 43 0.20 -2.19 -13.83
CA ASP A 43 0.00 -1.34 -12.66
C ASP A 43 -0.20 0.10 -13.12
N GLU A 44 -1.24 0.77 -12.65
CA GLU A 44 -1.64 2.10 -13.13
C GLU A 44 -0.54 3.16 -12.93
N VAL A 45 0.34 2.97 -11.94
CA VAL A 45 1.45 3.89 -11.64
C VAL A 45 2.79 3.37 -12.18
N ARG A 46 3.10 2.08 -11.94
CA ARG A 46 4.38 1.46 -12.30
C ARG A 46 4.42 0.97 -13.74
N GLN A 47 3.27 0.97 -14.42
CA GLN A 47 3.11 0.42 -15.76
C GLN A 47 3.35 -1.11 -15.75
N ASN A 48 3.97 -1.66 -16.77
CA ASN A 48 4.20 -3.09 -16.87
C ASN A 48 5.26 -3.57 -15.88
N VAL A 49 4.83 -4.32 -14.87
CA VAL A 49 5.69 -4.99 -13.89
C VAL A 49 5.95 -6.41 -14.39
N THR A 50 7.19 -6.68 -14.78
CA THR A 50 7.59 -8.00 -15.31
C THR A 50 8.42 -8.75 -14.28
N VAL A 51 7.99 -9.98 -13.92
CA VAL A 51 8.63 -10.84 -12.93
C VAL A 51 8.73 -12.26 -13.45
N ASN A 52 9.89 -12.91 -13.27
CA ASN A 52 10.03 -14.34 -13.49
C ASN A 52 9.73 -15.11 -12.19
N THR A 53 8.86 -16.12 -12.27
CA THR A 53 8.39 -16.89 -11.10
C THR A 53 9.51 -17.64 -10.37
N ASN A 54 10.66 -17.88 -11.00
CA ASN A 54 11.84 -18.46 -10.32
C ASN A 54 12.42 -17.57 -9.22
N THR A 55 12.09 -16.27 -9.23
CA THR A 55 12.49 -15.32 -8.18
C THR A 55 11.54 -15.32 -6.99
N LEU A 56 10.41 -16.01 -7.11
CA LEU A 56 9.35 -16.08 -6.10
C LEU A 56 9.48 -17.39 -5.30
N ASP A 57 9.03 -17.34 -4.06
CA ASP A 57 8.98 -18.52 -3.19
C ASP A 57 7.53 -19.03 -3.01
N ASP A 58 7.39 -20.28 -2.59
CA ASP A 58 6.11 -20.88 -2.25
C ASP A 58 5.61 -20.29 -0.92
N LYS A 59 4.96 -19.14 -0.96
CA LYS A 59 4.44 -18.46 0.23
C LYS A 59 3.40 -19.29 0.97
N VAL A 60 3.44 -19.24 2.29
CA VAL A 60 2.37 -19.79 3.13
C VAL A 60 1.12 -18.95 2.91
N LEU A 61 0.03 -19.62 2.59
CA LEU A 61 -1.30 -19.02 2.41
C LEU A 61 -2.18 -19.24 3.63
N PHE A 62 -2.10 -20.44 4.23
CA PHE A 62 -2.88 -20.82 5.39
C PHE A 62 -1.97 -21.42 6.45
N LYS A 63 -2.08 -20.91 7.67
CA LYS A 63 -1.23 -21.28 8.79
C LYS A 63 -1.77 -22.49 9.54
N SER A 64 -0.93 -23.14 10.32
CA SER A 64 -1.29 -24.31 11.14
C SER A 64 -2.23 -23.98 12.30
N ASP A 65 -2.40 -22.71 12.66
CA ASP A 65 -3.35 -22.22 13.64
C ASP A 65 -4.78 -22.04 13.09
N GLY A 66 -5.03 -22.42 11.83
CA GLY A 66 -6.33 -22.27 11.19
C GLY A 66 -6.61 -20.87 10.63
N MET A 67 -5.60 -19.99 10.57
CA MET A 67 -5.76 -18.63 10.06
C MET A 67 -5.09 -18.44 8.70
N PRO A 68 -5.69 -17.71 7.76
CA PRO A 68 -5.05 -17.32 6.53
C PRO A 68 -3.89 -16.37 6.81
N THR A 69 -2.92 -16.32 5.89
CA THR A 69 -1.97 -15.22 5.86
C THR A 69 -2.59 -14.01 5.18
N TYR A 70 -1.98 -12.84 5.37
CA TYR A 70 -2.41 -11.60 4.70
C TYR A 70 -2.64 -11.78 3.19
N HIS A 71 -1.75 -12.50 2.50
CA HIS A 71 -1.85 -12.67 1.05
C HIS A 71 -3.14 -13.39 0.60
N LEU A 72 -3.54 -14.44 1.31
CA LEU A 72 -4.78 -15.16 0.99
C LEU A 72 -5.99 -14.33 1.43
N ALA A 73 -5.98 -13.81 2.65
CA ALA A 73 -7.09 -13.02 3.19
C ALA A 73 -7.40 -11.81 2.32
N ASN A 74 -6.35 -11.03 1.95
CA ASN A 74 -6.52 -9.84 1.12
C ASN A 74 -7.17 -10.15 -0.23
N VAL A 75 -6.70 -11.18 -0.95
CA VAL A 75 -7.25 -11.54 -2.27
C VAL A 75 -8.70 -12.02 -2.17
N VAL A 76 -9.03 -12.81 -1.13
CA VAL A 76 -10.39 -13.31 -0.91
C VAL A 76 -11.33 -12.16 -0.52
N ASP A 77 -10.91 -11.31 0.40
CA ASP A 77 -11.71 -10.17 0.85
C ASP A 77 -11.93 -9.17 -0.29
N ASP A 78 -10.89 -8.80 -1.05
CA ASP A 78 -11.01 -7.92 -2.20
C ASP A 78 -12.00 -8.47 -3.24
N HIS A 79 -11.96 -9.79 -3.52
CA HIS A 79 -12.88 -10.41 -4.45
C HIS A 79 -14.33 -10.40 -3.93
N LEU A 80 -14.55 -10.84 -2.67
CA LEU A 80 -15.89 -10.93 -2.08
C LEU A 80 -16.52 -9.56 -1.82
N MET A 81 -15.71 -8.54 -1.60
CA MET A 81 -16.13 -7.14 -1.44
C MET A 81 -16.25 -6.40 -2.78
N GLU A 82 -16.00 -7.08 -3.90
CA GLU A 82 -16.07 -6.50 -5.26
C GLU A 82 -15.17 -5.27 -5.44
N ILE A 83 -13.96 -5.31 -4.85
CA ILE A 83 -12.98 -4.23 -5.00
C ILE A 83 -12.52 -4.13 -6.45
N THR A 84 -12.64 -2.95 -7.03
CA THR A 84 -12.29 -2.67 -8.42
C THR A 84 -10.86 -2.19 -8.60
N ASP A 85 -10.34 -1.46 -7.61
CA ASP A 85 -9.04 -0.81 -7.65
C ASP A 85 -8.32 -0.99 -6.31
N VAL A 86 -7.12 -1.58 -6.33
CA VAL A 86 -6.24 -1.76 -5.17
C VAL A 86 -5.15 -0.70 -5.21
N ILE A 87 -5.29 0.33 -4.36
CA ILE A 87 -4.34 1.44 -4.25
C ILE A 87 -3.56 1.28 -2.95
N ARG A 88 -2.24 1.14 -3.02
CA ARG A 88 -1.39 0.91 -1.85
C ARG A 88 0.04 1.39 -2.06
N GLY A 89 0.84 1.45 -0.99
CA GLY A 89 2.25 1.85 -1.09
C GLY A 89 3.10 0.84 -1.84
N GLU A 90 4.16 1.32 -2.49
CA GLU A 90 5.08 0.51 -3.32
C GLU A 90 5.83 -0.57 -2.53
N GLU A 91 5.85 -0.51 -1.21
CA GLU A 91 6.39 -1.59 -0.36
C GLU A 91 5.65 -2.92 -0.56
N TRP A 92 4.43 -2.88 -1.10
CA TRP A 92 3.63 -4.06 -1.42
C TRP A 92 3.81 -4.56 -2.86
N LEU A 93 4.56 -3.83 -3.69
CA LEU A 93 4.84 -4.23 -5.08
C LEU A 93 5.45 -5.65 -5.19
N PRO A 94 6.35 -6.11 -4.30
CA PRO A 94 6.84 -7.48 -4.31
C PRO A 94 5.76 -8.56 -4.09
N SER A 95 4.60 -8.20 -3.53
CA SER A 95 3.47 -9.13 -3.33
C SER A 95 2.53 -9.20 -4.54
N LEU A 96 2.61 -8.24 -5.46
CA LEU A 96 1.74 -8.16 -6.63
C LEU A 96 1.73 -9.46 -7.47
N PRO A 97 2.87 -10.09 -7.79
CA PRO A 97 2.87 -11.32 -8.59
C PRO A 97 2.12 -12.47 -7.90
N LEU A 98 2.29 -12.64 -6.59
CA LEU A 98 1.57 -13.67 -5.83
C LEU A 98 0.07 -13.40 -5.80
N HIS A 99 -0.35 -12.15 -5.57
CA HIS A 99 -1.78 -11.79 -5.55
C HIS A 99 -2.41 -12.04 -6.93
N PHE A 100 -1.75 -11.63 -8.01
CA PHE A 100 -2.19 -11.89 -9.38
C PHE A 100 -2.36 -13.38 -9.66
N LEU A 101 -1.38 -14.21 -9.25
CA LEU A 101 -1.45 -15.68 -9.41
C LEU A 101 -2.55 -16.31 -8.54
N LEU A 102 -2.89 -15.73 -7.40
CA LEU A 102 -4.01 -16.19 -6.57
C LEU A 102 -5.35 -15.94 -7.28
N TYR A 103 -5.56 -14.73 -7.86
CA TYR A 103 -6.75 -14.48 -8.69
C TYR A 103 -6.86 -15.48 -9.83
N GLU A 104 -5.75 -15.74 -10.53
CA GLU A 104 -5.72 -16.72 -11.63
C GLU A 104 -6.04 -18.13 -11.13
N ALA A 105 -5.46 -18.56 -10.01
CA ALA A 105 -5.70 -19.90 -9.43
C ALA A 105 -7.14 -20.11 -8.97
N PHE A 106 -7.81 -19.05 -8.52
CA PHE A 106 -9.24 -19.10 -8.18
C PHE A 106 -10.16 -18.92 -9.39
N GLY A 107 -9.63 -18.60 -10.57
CA GLY A 107 -10.43 -18.29 -11.76
C GLY A 107 -11.16 -16.94 -11.66
N TRP A 108 -10.65 -16.02 -10.86
CA TRP A 108 -11.22 -14.71 -10.64
C TRP A 108 -10.52 -13.64 -11.50
N ASN A 109 -11.26 -12.61 -11.88
CA ASN A 109 -10.65 -11.43 -12.50
C ASN A 109 -9.96 -10.57 -11.44
N PRO A 110 -8.68 -10.20 -11.63
CA PRO A 110 -8.00 -9.32 -10.69
C PRO A 110 -8.55 -7.89 -10.79
N PRO A 111 -8.52 -7.11 -9.68
CA PRO A 111 -8.76 -5.68 -9.71
C PRO A 111 -7.63 -4.94 -10.45
N LYS A 112 -7.80 -3.65 -10.70
CA LYS A 112 -6.69 -2.80 -11.11
C LYS A 112 -5.75 -2.59 -9.93
N PHE A 113 -4.45 -2.49 -10.19
CA PHE A 113 -3.44 -2.24 -9.17
C PHE A 113 -2.76 -0.89 -9.38
N ALA A 114 -2.55 -0.16 -8.30
CA ALA A 114 -1.82 1.11 -8.29
C ALA A 114 -0.87 1.15 -7.07
N HIS A 115 0.44 1.06 -7.32
CA HIS A 115 1.44 1.12 -6.27
C HIS A 115 2.04 2.53 -6.18
N LEU A 116 1.58 3.28 -5.18
CA LEU A 116 1.99 4.65 -4.92
C LEU A 116 3.42 4.75 -4.39
N PRO A 117 4.15 5.83 -4.69
CA PRO A 117 5.48 6.05 -4.14
C PRO A 117 5.43 6.22 -2.62
N LEU A 118 6.56 5.95 -1.95
CA LEU A 118 6.69 6.17 -0.52
C LEU A 118 6.76 7.67 -0.20
N ILE A 119 6.14 8.05 0.91
CA ILE A 119 6.45 9.32 1.58
C ILE A 119 7.75 9.11 2.37
N LEU A 120 8.75 9.93 2.03
CA LEU A 120 10.09 9.84 2.61
C LEU A 120 10.23 10.79 3.80
N LYS A 121 11.16 10.47 4.71
CA LYS A 121 11.50 11.31 5.86
C LYS A 121 11.89 12.72 5.42
N PRO A 122 11.62 13.76 6.25
CA PRO A 122 12.08 15.14 5.99
C PRO A 122 13.60 15.18 5.85
N ASN A 123 14.30 14.46 6.72
CA ASN A 123 15.75 14.35 6.74
C ASN A 123 16.20 12.88 6.62
N GLY A 124 17.32 12.66 5.91
CA GLY A 124 17.89 11.30 5.76
C GLY A 124 17.23 10.48 4.66
N LYS A 125 17.33 9.16 4.78
CA LYS A 125 16.83 8.17 3.83
C LYS A 125 15.72 7.32 4.44
N GLY A 126 14.83 6.82 3.61
CA GLY A 126 13.82 5.83 3.95
C GLY A 126 12.41 6.40 4.15
N LYS A 127 11.45 5.50 4.35
CA LYS A 127 10.02 5.78 4.52
C LYS A 127 9.78 6.55 5.81
N LEU A 128 8.92 7.57 5.75
CA LEU A 128 8.39 8.28 6.90
C LEU A 128 7.63 7.30 7.82
N SER A 129 7.89 7.39 9.11
CA SER A 129 7.20 6.62 10.14
C SER A 129 6.64 7.54 11.24
N LYS A 130 5.72 7.01 12.05
CA LYS A 130 5.16 7.72 13.20
C LYS A 130 6.24 8.20 14.17
N ARG A 131 7.28 7.39 14.40
CA ARG A 131 8.43 7.74 15.26
C ARG A 131 9.26 8.92 14.73
N ASP A 132 9.28 9.11 13.41
CA ASP A 132 9.98 10.24 12.81
C ASP A 132 9.29 11.57 13.10
N GLY A 133 7.94 11.56 13.19
CA GLY A 133 7.16 12.72 13.62
C GLY A 133 7.44 13.10 15.08
N GLU A 134 7.42 12.12 15.97
CA GLU A 134 7.74 12.30 17.40
C GLU A 134 9.16 12.87 17.58
N ALA A 135 10.15 12.28 16.93
CA ALA A 135 11.54 12.71 17.02
C ALA A 135 11.80 14.07 16.35
N GLY A 136 11.05 14.40 15.31
CA GLY A 136 11.17 15.64 14.54
C GLY A 136 10.27 16.78 15.03
N GLY A 137 9.37 16.52 15.97
CA GLY A 137 8.46 17.52 16.53
C GLY A 137 7.42 18.04 15.54
N PHE A 138 6.93 17.17 14.63
CA PHE A 138 5.86 17.48 13.70
C PHE A 138 4.76 16.40 13.73
N PRO A 139 3.48 16.75 13.50
CA PRO A 139 2.38 15.80 13.57
C PRO A 139 2.41 14.81 12.41
N VAL A 140 1.96 13.58 12.69
CA VAL A 140 1.79 12.49 11.71
C VAL A 140 0.42 11.82 11.85
N TYR A 141 -0.40 12.30 12.76
CA TYR A 141 -1.78 11.87 12.98
C TYR A 141 -2.74 13.02 12.62
N PRO A 142 -3.93 12.74 12.09
CA PRO A 142 -4.91 13.79 11.82
C PRO A 142 -5.42 14.48 13.09
N LEU A 143 -5.63 13.71 14.15
CA LEU A 143 -6.10 14.14 15.46
C LEU A 143 -5.16 13.63 16.55
N GLU A 144 -5.28 14.16 17.77
CA GLU A 144 -4.55 13.66 18.93
C GLU A 144 -4.74 12.14 19.10
N TRP A 145 -3.65 11.44 19.34
CA TRP A 145 -3.63 10.01 19.59
C TRP A 145 -2.65 9.68 20.71
N SER A 146 -3.19 9.12 21.81
CA SER A 146 -2.38 8.68 22.97
C SER A 146 -1.45 9.77 23.53
N GLY A 147 -1.93 11.01 23.63
CA GLY A 147 -1.16 12.14 24.11
C GLY A 147 -0.19 12.78 23.11
N ILE A 148 -0.17 12.29 21.86
CA ILE A 148 0.60 12.87 20.76
C ILE A 148 -0.32 13.80 19.98
N LYS A 149 0.06 15.07 19.82
CA LYS A 149 -0.70 16.04 19.04
C LYS A 149 -0.84 15.60 17.58
N GLY A 150 -2.05 15.76 17.05
CA GLY A 150 -2.33 15.61 15.62
C GLY A 150 -2.19 16.92 14.86
N PHE A 151 -2.44 16.89 13.56
CA PHE A 151 -2.42 18.07 12.69
C PHE A 151 -3.43 19.13 13.16
N LYS A 152 -4.62 18.72 13.60
CA LYS A 152 -5.66 19.62 14.10
C LYS A 152 -5.19 20.41 15.33
N GLU A 153 -4.62 19.71 16.33
CA GLU A 153 -4.15 20.33 17.57
C GLU A 153 -2.91 21.22 17.36
N ASP A 154 -2.18 20.98 16.26
CA ASP A 154 -1.05 21.82 15.83
C ASP A 154 -1.51 23.00 14.92
N GLY A 155 -2.83 23.17 14.75
CA GLY A 155 -3.41 24.32 14.03
C GLY A 155 -3.40 24.21 12.51
N TYR A 156 -3.29 22.99 11.97
CA TYR A 156 -3.45 22.77 10.53
C TYR A 156 -4.93 22.59 10.15
N LEU A 157 -5.34 23.33 9.13
CA LEU A 157 -6.68 23.18 8.56
C LEU A 157 -6.75 21.94 7.64
N PRO A 158 -7.95 21.32 7.47
CA PRO A 158 -8.08 20.11 6.65
C PRO A 158 -7.71 20.32 5.17
N VAL A 159 -8.17 21.41 4.55
CA VAL A 159 -7.95 21.65 3.11
C VAL A 159 -6.47 21.85 2.76
N PRO A 160 -5.70 22.74 3.43
CA PRO A 160 -4.26 22.87 3.17
C PRO A 160 -3.49 21.58 3.44
N LEU A 161 -3.85 20.83 4.48
CA LEU A 161 -3.23 19.53 4.73
C LEU A 161 -3.50 18.57 3.57
N LEU A 162 -4.74 18.48 3.07
CA LEU A 162 -5.08 17.65 1.93
C LEU A 162 -4.35 18.10 0.66
N ASN A 163 -4.29 19.40 0.40
CA ASN A 163 -3.56 19.98 -0.73
C ASN A 163 -2.06 19.61 -0.69
N PHE A 164 -1.41 19.76 0.46
CA PHE A 164 -0.03 19.36 0.66
C PHE A 164 0.18 17.86 0.43
N LEU A 165 -0.67 17.01 1.03
CA LEU A 165 -0.58 15.55 0.91
C LEU A 165 -0.80 15.08 -0.54
N ALA A 166 -1.71 15.70 -1.27
CA ALA A 166 -1.93 15.39 -2.68
C ALA A 166 -0.65 15.62 -3.48
N LEU A 167 -0.01 16.77 -3.33
CA LEU A 167 1.21 17.13 -4.07
C LEU A 167 2.48 16.39 -3.62
N LEU A 168 2.42 15.59 -2.55
CA LEU A 168 3.53 14.71 -2.18
C LEU A 168 3.77 13.55 -3.15
N GLY A 169 2.77 13.15 -3.92
CA GLY A 169 2.91 12.03 -4.85
C GLY A 169 2.18 12.23 -6.18
N TRP A 170 1.56 13.38 -6.36
CA TRP A 170 0.80 13.73 -7.54
C TRP A 170 1.19 15.12 -8.06
N SER A 171 1.04 15.37 -9.34
CA SER A 171 1.23 16.66 -9.99
C SER A 171 -0.02 17.02 -10.78
N ASN A 172 -0.55 18.21 -10.56
CA ASN A 172 -1.66 18.77 -11.32
C ASN A 172 -1.25 19.26 -12.72
N LYS A 173 0.04 19.12 -13.10
CA LYS A 173 0.60 19.56 -14.38
C LYS A 173 0.47 21.08 -14.63
N SER A 174 0.25 21.87 -13.58
CA SER A 174 0.25 23.33 -13.61
C SER A 174 1.25 23.89 -12.60
N ASP A 175 1.56 25.19 -12.71
CA ASP A 175 2.43 25.91 -11.75
C ASP A 175 1.66 26.32 -10.48
N GLU A 176 0.35 26.14 -10.45
CA GLU A 176 -0.49 26.47 -9.30
C GLU A 176 -0.46 25.34 -8.28
N GLU A 177 0.10 25.61 -7.12
CA GLU A 177 0.22 24.64 -6.03
C GLU A 177 -0.90 24.77 -4.99
N VAL A 178 -1.47 25.99 -4.78
CA VAL A 178 -2.48 26.25 -3.74
C VAL A 178 -3.88 26.03 -4.32
N LEU A 179 -4.41 24.84 -4.13
CA LEU A 179 -5.68 24.37 -4.68
C LEU A 179 -6.72 24.16 -3.56
N ASP A 180 -7.94 24.52 -3.83
CA ASP A 180 -9.07 24.08 -3.00
C ASP A 180 -9.46 22.62 -3.31
N LEU A 181 -10.41 22.08 -2.52
CA LEU A 181 -10.85 20.68 -2.70
C LEU A 181 -11.48 20.42 -4.07
N GLN A 182 -12.26 21.37 -4.60
CA GLN A 182 -12.96 21.21 -5.88
C GLN A 182 -11.98 21.29 -7.05
N GLU A 183 -11.00 22.15 -6.95
CA GLU A 183 -9.89 22.26 -7.91
C GLU A 183 -9.06 20.98 -7.94
N MET A 184 -8.71 20.43 -6.76
CA MET A 184 -8.02 19.15 -6.65
C MET A 184 -8.82 18.00 -7.28
N ILE A 185 -10.12 17.89 -6.98
CA ILE A 185 -11.00 16.86 -7.55
C ILE A 185 -11.06 16.97 -9.07
N LYS A 186 -11.20 18.19 -9.59
CA LYS A 186 -11.29 18.45 -11.05
C LYS A 186 -9.98 18.15 -11.77
N ALA A 187 -8.84 18.45 -11.14
CA ALA A 187 -7.52 18.28 -11.74
C ALA A 187 -6.98 16.86 -11.60
N PHE A 188 -7.49 16.08 -10.63
CA PHE A 188 -6.94 14.76 -10.31
C PHE A 188 -7.01 13.79 -11.49
N SER A 189 -5.88 13.15 -11.78
CA SER A 189 -5.80 12.02 -12.69
C SER A 189 -4.71 11.05 -12.23
N MET A 190 -4.89 9.76 -12.48
CA MET A 190 -3.88 8.72 -12.18
C MET A 190 -2.55 8.98 -12.91
N ASP A 191 -2.60 9.55 -14.11
CA ASP A 191 -1.41 9.91 -14.89
C ASP A 191 -0.54 11.00 -14.24
N GLY A 192 -1.10 11.75 -13.30
CA GLY A 192 -0.38 12.75 -12.51
C GLY A 192 0.42 12.14 -11.36
N ILE A 193 0.19 10.88 -11.01
CA ILE A 193 0.89 10.22 -9.90
C ILE A 193 2.35 9.96 -10.30
N GLN A 194 3.26 10.41 -9.45
CA GLN A 194 4.69 10.30 -9.67
C GLN A 194 5.19 8.90 -9.27
N LYS A 195 6.29 8.45 -9.89
CA LYS A 195 6.91 7.16 -9.57
C LYS A 195 7.94 7.27 -8.44
N ALA A 196 8.50 8.45 -8.25
CA ALA A 196 9.52 8.69 -7.23
C ALA A 196 8.89 9.04 -5.88
N GLY A 197 9.49 8.57 -4.78
CA GLY A 197 9.08 8.94 -3.44
C GLY A 197 9.25 10.43 -3.20
N ALA A 198 8.25 11.05 -2.55
CA ALA A 198 8.25 12.46 -2.20
C ALA A 198 8.68 12.66 -0.74
N ARG A 199 9.53 13.65 -0.51
CA ARG A 199 10.00 14.02 0.83
C ARG A 199 8.94 14.82 1.57
N PHE A 200 8.64 14.42 2.81
CA PHE A 200 7.71 15.15 3.69
C PHE A 200 8.37 16.45 4.18
N ASP A 201 8.09 17.55 3.49
CA ASP A 201 8.64 18.86 3.80
C ASP A 201 7.71 19.60 4.78
N VAL A 202 8.14 19.69 6.04
CA VAL A 202 7.36 20.32 7.13
C VAL A 202 7.22 21.84 6.90
N GLU A 203 8.23 22.49 6.33
CA GLU A 203 8.17 23.95 6.04
C GLU A 203 7.18 24.21 4.90
N LYS A 204 7.17 23.37 3.88
CA LYS A 204 6.19 23.47 2.80
C LYS A 204 4.77 23.21 3.30
N LEU A 205 4.57 22.27 4.23
CA LEU A 205 3.27 22.06 4.88
C LEU A 205 2.80 23.31 5.63
N ARG A 206 3.67 23.97 6.40
CA ARG A 206 3.36 25.22 7.10
C ARG A 206 3.01 26.33 6.12
N TRP A 207 3.76 26.43 5.03
CA TRP A 207 3.48 27.39 3.96
C TRP A 207 2.11 27.19 3.34
N PHE A 208 1.69 25.95 3.03
CA PHE A 208 0.35 25.65 2.55
C PHE A 208 -0.72 26.10 3.53
N ASN A 209 -0.56 25.78 4.81
CA ASN A 209 -1.50 26.20 5.85
C ASN A 209 -1.63 27.72 5.91
N GLN A 210 -0.51 28.44 5.86
CA GLN A 210 -0.49 29.90 5.83
C GLN A 210 -1.18 30.48 4.60
N GLN A 211 -0.93 29.93 3.40
CA GLN A 211 -1.56 30.41 2.15
C GLN A 211 -3.09 30.28 2.19
N HIS A 212 -3.58 29.18 2.74
CA HIS A 212 -5.04 28.99 2.88
C HIS A 212 -5.63 29.92 3.96
N LEU A 213 -4.97 30.09 5.11
CA LEU A 213 -5.41 31.02 6.14
C LEU A 213 -5.51 32.46 5.60
N GLN A 214 -4.56 32.91 4.79
CA GLN A 214 -4.57 34.25 4.18
C GLN A 214 -5.74 34.47 3.18
N LYS A 215 -6.31 33.39 2.63
CA LYS A 215 -7.48 33.45 1.74
C LYS A 215 -8.82 33.48 2.50
N MET A 216 -8.81 33.17 3.80
CA MET A 216 -10.02 33.19 4.64
C MET A 216 -10.44 34.61 5.00
N ASN A 217 -11.73 34.83 5.15
CA ASN A 217 -12.25 36.07 5.70
C ASN A 217 -12.22 36.04 7.24
N ASP A 218 -12.39 37.21 7.87
CA ASP A 218 -12.32 37.35 9.33
C ASP A 218 -13.35 36.48 10.08
N GLU A 219 -14.52 36.27 9.50
CA GLU A 219 -15.58 35.44 10.11
C GLU A 219 -15.15 33.97 10.16
N ALA A 220 -14.58 33.44 9.07
CA ALA A 220 -14.12 32.07 8.99
C ALA A 220 -12.83 31.80 9.82
N LEU A 221 -12.10 32.86 10.20
CA LEU A 221 -10.93 32.74 11.09
C LEU A 221 -11.32 32.67 12.59
N LEU A 222 -12.56 33.04 12.93
CA LEU A 222 -13.07 33.07 14.32
C LEU A 222 -13.84 31.78 14.70
N GLU A 223 -14.14 30.92 13.75
CA GLU A 223 -14.74 29.58 13.94
C GLU A 223 -13.66 28.49 14.16
#